data_e803f6315bd91b49e8086aadf500b596
#
_entry.id   e803f6315bd91b49e8086aadf500b596
#
_cell.length_a   1.000
_cell.length_b   1.000
_cell.length_c   1.000
_cell.angle_alpha   90.00
_cell.angle_beta   90.00
_cell.angle_gamma   90.00
#
_symmetry.space_group_name_H-M   'P 1'
#
loop_
_entity.id
_entity.type
_entity.pdbx_description
1 polymer ?
#
loop_
_entity_poly.entity_id
_entity_poly.type
_entity_poly.pdbx_seq_one_letter_code
_entity_poly.pdbx_strand_id
1 'polypeptide(L)'
;IIIAVTSYQKKEMDFDEFADRFEKSAEEVLGEDVRKVSKTELAATLTYGDQNDKDNNIYYRILKTTFYEGGPEEITGLHTEALGVLFPVDSMDSCEEMMIQDWPGALYKKDDTAFLCWTYSPEVTYVLEYTPSKIDDSEIIKMAESAEPVK
;
A
#
# COMPACT_ATOMS: atom_id res chain seq x y z
N ILE A 1 6.50 -1.34 -20.04
CA ILE A 1 6.11 -0.04 -20.63
C ILE A 1 5.15 0.65 -19.68
N ILE A 2 5.47 1.88 -19.33
CA ILE A 2 4.59 2.70 -18.49
C ILE A 2 3.53 3.35 -19.36
N ILE A 3 2.26 3.07 -19.11
CA ILE A 3 1.14 3.63 -19.84
C ILE A 3 0.68 4.95 -19.24
N ALA A 4 0.59 5.01 -17.91
CA ALA A 4 0.07 6.19 -17.22
C ALA A 4 0.67 6.31 -15.82
N VAL A 5 0.77 7.54 -15.37
CA VAL A 5 1.09 7.87 -13.98
C VAL A 5 -0.08 8.63 -13.40
N THR A 6 -0.63 8.12 -12.31
CA THR A 6 -1.73 8.76 -11.59
C THR A 6 -1.28 9.08 -10.18
N SER A 7 -1.28 10.33 -9.82
CA SER A 7 -1.03 10.74 -8.43
C SER A 7 -2.36 10.99 -7.74
N TYR A 8 -2.45 10.51 -6.52
CA TYR A 8 -3.59 10.79 -5.66
C TYR A 8 -3.29 12.05 -4.86
N GLN A 9 -4.17 13.03 -4.98
CA GLN A 9 -4.11 14.23 -4.16
C GLN A 9 -5.30 14.21 -3.20
N LYS A 10 -5.01 13.94 -1.95
CA LYS A 10 -6.01 14.06 -0.91
C LYS A 10 -6.23 15.53 -0.58
N LYS A 11 -7.48 15.90 -0.34
CA LYS A 11 -7.79 17.23 0.18
C LYS A 11 -7.30 17.29 1.62
N GLU A 12 -6.13 17.88 1.84
CA GLU A 12 -5.51 17.99 3.16
C GLU A 12 -6.44 18.59 4.20
N MET A 13 -7.19 19.59 3.79
CA MET A 13 -8.13 20.31 4.66
C MET A 13 -9.20 19.39 5.24
N ASP A 14 -9.75 18.47 4.43
CA ASP A 14 -10.77 17.52 4.91
C ASP A 14 -10.21 16.52 5.90
N PHE A 15 -8.95 16.14 5.71
CA PHE A 15 -8.28 15.20 6.62
C PHE A 15 -7.96 15.86 7.95
N ASP A 16 -7.45 17.10 7.94
CA ASP A 16 -7.10 17.83 9.16
C ASP A 16 -8.34 18.08 10.02
N GLU A 17 -9.47 18.48 9.41
CA GLU A 17 -10.74 18.59 10.10
C GLU A 17 -11.21 17.26 10.69
N PHE A 18 -11.10 16.19 9.93
CA PHE A 18 -11.45 14.85 10.41
C PHE A 18 -10.56 14.42 11.56
N ALA A 19 -9.25 14.64 11.44
CA ALA A 19 -8.29 14.30 12.48
C ALA A 19 -8.56 15.05 13.77
N ASP A 20 -8.85 16.35 13.69
CA ASP A 20 -9.20 17.17 14.87
C ASP A 20 -10.46 16.65 15.55
N ARG A 21 -11.51 16.34 14.79
CA ARG A 21 -12.76 15.79 15.33
C ARG A 21 -12.57 14.41 15.92
N PHE A 22 -11.81 13.56 15.23
CA PHE A 22 -11.50 12.21 15.70
C PHE A 22 -10.68 12.26 16.99
N GLU A 23 -9.67 13.12 17.04
CA GLU A 23 -8.83 13.33 18.22
C GLU A 23 -9.67 13.69 19.45
N LYS A 24 -10.56 14.67 19.31
CA LYS A 24 -11.44 15.10 20.41
C LYS A 24 -12.38 13.99 20.86
N SER A 25 -13.01 13.30 19.90
CA SER A 25 -13.95 12.22 20.22
C SER A 25 -13.24 11.01 20.83
N ALA A 26 -12.06 10.66 20.32
CA ALA A 26 -11.31 9.52 20.81
C ALA A 26 -10.69 9.80 22.20
N GLU A 27 -10.22 11.02 22.45
CA GLU A 27 -9.73 11.41 23.78
C GLU A 27 -10.85 11.33 24.83
N GLU A 28 -12.08 11.74 24.49
CA GLU A 28 -13.23 11.64 25.37
C GLU A 28 -13.59 10.18 25.67
N VAL A 29 -13.49 9.29 24.69
CA VAL A 29 -13.90 7.88 24.80
C VAL A 29 -12.78 7.00 25.35
N LEU A 30 -11.55 7.17 24.87
CA LEU A 30 -10.42 6.29 25.17
C LEU A 30 -9.47 6.87 26.22
N GLY A 31 -9.48 8.17 26.44
CA GLY A 31 -8.57 8.82 27.38
C GLY A 31 -7.10 8.76 26.98
N GLU A 32 -6.83 8.44 25.70
CA GLU A 32 -5.49 8.31 25.16
C GLU A 32 -5.15 9.44 24.20
N ASP A 33 -3.85 9.72 24.03
CA ASP A 33 -3.37 10.67 23.04
C ASP A 33 -3.45 10.09 21.63
N VAL A 34 -4.49 10.48 20.89
CA VAL A 34 -4.75 9.99 19.53
C VAL A 34 -3.90 10.68 18.44
N ARG A 35 -3.04 11.64 18.81
CA ARG A 35 -2.11 12.27 17.88
C ARG A 35 -1.06 11.30 17.33
N LYS A 36 -0.93 10.11 17.93
CA LYS A 36 -0.07 9.03 17.43
C LYS A 36 -0.67 8.26 16.25
N VAL A 37 -1.82 8.66 15.75
CA VAL A 37 -2.44 8.06 14.59
C VAL A 37 -1.62 8.34 13.34
N SER A 38 -1.48 7.33 12.50
CA SER A 38 -0.84 7.47 11.20
C SER A 38 -1.88 7.72 10.12
N LYS A 39 -1.45 8.37 9.05
CA LYS A 39 -2.23 8.56 7.83
C LYS A 39 -1.51 7.89 6.68
N THR A 40 -2.20 7.00 5.97
CA THR A 40 -1.69 6.40 4.74
C THR A 40 -2.49 6.91 3.55
N GLU A 41 -1.78 7.30 2.51
CA GLU A 41 -2.38 7.73 1.26
C GLU A 41 -1.67 7.13 0.07
N LEU A 42 -2.41 6.98 -1.03
CA LEU A 42 -1.86 6.55 -2.31
C LEU A 42 -1.07 7.72 -2.90
N ALA A 43 0.25 7.61 -2.91
CA ALA A 43 1.12 8.66 -3.40
C ALA A 43 1.21 8.66 -4.92
N ALA A 44 1.27 7.49 -5.55
CA ALA A 44 1.35 7.36 -7.00
C ALA A 44 0.86 6.00 -7.48
N THR A 45 0.40 5.94 -8.72
CA THR A 45 0.12 4.71 -9.45
C THR A 45 0.81 4.79 -10.81
N LEU A 46 1.58 3.76 -11.13
CA LEU A 46 2.17 3.55 -12.44
C LEU A 46 1.45 2.35 -13.08
N THR A 47 1.01 2.50 -14.31
CA THR A 47 0.34 1.42 -15.04
C THR A 47 1.26 0.89 -16.14
N TYR A 48 1.51 -0.41 -16.11
CA TYR A 48 2.28 -1.13 -17.12
C TYR A 48 1.35 -2.03 -17.91
N GLY A 49 1.39 -1.97 -19.23
CA GLY A 49 0.57 -2.83 -20.08
C GLY A 49 -0.04 -2.13 -21.28
N ASP A 50 -1.17 -2.63 -21.74
CA ASP A 50 -1.90 -2.11 -22.91
C ASP A 50 -3.22 -1.49 -22.44
N GLN A 51 -3.50 -0.27 -22.88
CA GLN A 51 -4.76 0.43 -22.58
C GLN A 51 -6.01 -0.33 -23.04
N ASN A 52 -5.88 -1.16 -24.07
CA ASN A 52 -6.99 -1.93 -24.64
C ASN A 52 -7.24 -3.26 -23.96
N ASP A 53 -6.33 -3.70 -23.09
CA ASP A 53 -6.44 -4.98 -22.37
C ASP A 53 -6.11 -4.81 -20.90
N LYS A 54 -7.13 -4.43 -20.13
CA LYS A 54 -6.98 -4.14 -18.70
C LYS A 54 -6.54 -5.35 -17.87
N ASP A 55 -6.88 -6.57 -18.30
CA ASP A 55 -6.54 -7.78 -17.57
C ASP A 55 -5.05 -8.13 -17.67
N ASN A 56 -4.35 -7.58 -18.66
CA ASN A 56 -2.90 -7.73 -18.80
C ASN A 56 -2.12 -6.55 -18.19
N ASN A 57 -2.80 -5.63 -17.51
CA ASN A 57 -2.13 -4.51 -16.88
C ASN A 57 -1.60 -4.88 -15.51
N ILE A 58 -0.48 -4.26 -15.17
CA ILE A 58 0.12 -4.30 -13.84
C ILE A 58 0.06 -2.89 -13.28
N TYR A 59 -0.52 -2.75 -12.10
CA TYR A 59 -0.59 -1.46 -11.41
C TYR A 59 0.43 -1.43 -10.29
N TYR A 60 1.42 -0.58 -10.42
CA TYR A 60 2.44 -0.37 -9.39
C TYR A 60 2.02 0.86 -8.57
N ARG A 61 1.75 0.63 -7.29
CA ARG A 61 1.27 1.68 -6.40
C ARG A 61 2.25 1.92 -5.27
N ILE A 62 2.38 3.17 -4.90
CA ILE A 62 3.22 3.61 -3.81
C ILE A 62 2.31 4.18 -2.73
N LEU A 63 2.34 3.56 -1.55
CA LEU A 63 1.61 4.02 -0.38
C LEU A 63 2.56 4.75 0.54
N LYS A 64 2.21 5.95 0.93
CA LYS A 64 2.97 6.75 1.87
C LYS A 64 2.21 6.87 3.18
N THR A 65 2.88 6.54 4.28
CA THR A 65 2.34 6.69 5.63
C THR A 65 3.03 7.85 6.34
N THR A 66 2.23 8.74 6.87
CA THR A 66 2.71 9.84 7.71
C THR A 66 2.34 9.56 9.15
N PHE A 67 3.30 9.69 10.06
CA PHE A 67 3.08 9.53 11.49
C PHE A 67 3.08 10.91 12.15
N TYR A 68 2.08 11.19 12.99
CA TYR A 68 1.91 12.53 13.58
C TYR A 68 2.82 12.79 14.77
N GLU A 69 3.15 11.77 15.54
CA GLU A 69 4.07 11.88 16.68
C GLU A 69 5.05 10.71 16.69
N GLY A 70 6.07 10.77 15.82
CA GLY A 70 7.10 9.75 15.80
C GLY A 70 6.54 8.35 15.49
N GLY A 71 6.81 7.87 14.32
CA GLY A 71 6.51 6.50 13.95
C GLY A 71 7.60 5.54 14.38
N PRO A 72 7.48 4.27 14.03
CA PRO A 72 8.53 3.29 14.26
C PRO A 72 9.80 3.68 13.51
N GLU A 73 10.94 3.56 14.16
CA GLU A 73 12.23 3.87 13.55
C GLU A 73 12.68 2.75 12.60
N GLU A 74 12.23 1.54 12.86
CA GLU A 74 12.62 0.35 12.10
C GLU A 74 11.40 -0.42 11.60
N ILE A 75 11.60 -1.13 10.49
CA ILE A 75 10.60 -2.02 9.92
C ILE A 75 10.59 -3.32 10.73
N THR A 76 9.46 -3.66 11.33
CA THR A 76 9.28 -4.91 12.07
C THR A 76 8.49 -5.96 11.27
N GLY A 77 7.91 -5.58 10.15
CA GLY A 77 7.10 -6.45 9.30
C GLY A 77 6.40 -5.67 8.21
N LEU A 78 5.59 -6.37 7.44
CA LEU A 78 4.75 -5.73 6.42
C LEU A 78 3.73 -4.80 7.09
N HIS A 79 3.63 -3.58 6.59
CA HIS A 79 2.69 -2.59 7.12
C HIS A 79 1.27 -2.85 6.57
N THR A 80 0.58 -3.80 7.17
CA THR A 80 -0.75 -4.24 6.70
C THR A 80 -1.83 -3.17 6.81
N GLU A 81 -1.72 -2.27 7.78
CA GLU A 81 -2.67 -1.16 7.92
C GLU A 81 -2.63 -0.22 6.71
N ALA A 82 -1.46 0.01 6.15
CA ALA A 82 -1.30 0.80 4.93
C ALA A 82 -2.05 0.17 3.75
N LEU A 83 -2.01 -1.16 3.64
CA LEU A 83 -2.67 -1.89 2.55
C LEU A 83 -4.18 -1.73 2.56
N GLY A 84 -4.78 -1.46 3.71
CA GLY A 84 -6.23 -1.23 3.84
C GLY A 84 -6.75 -0.07 3.01
N VAL A 85 -5.89 0.83 2.56
CA VAL A 85 -6.24 1.91 1.63
C VAL A 85 -6.61 1.36 0.24
N LEU A 86 -6.05 0.21 -0.15
CA LEU A 86 -6.22 -0.37 -1.47
C LEU A 86 -7.19 -1.56 -1.51
N PHE A 87 -7.15 -2.41 -0.49
CA PHE A 87 -7.95 -3.65 -0.49
C PHE A 87 -8.22 -4.13 0.94
N PRO A 88 -9.28 -4.94 1.13
CA PRO A 88 -9.64 -5.46 2.46
C PRO A 88 -8.72 -6.62 2.85
N VAL A 89 -7.60 -6.33 3.51
CA VAL A 89 -6.54 -7.29 3.85
C VAL A 89 -7.07 -8.52 4.59
N ASP A 90 -7.99 -8.32 5.53
CA ASP A 90 -8.53 -9.41 6.35
C ASP A 90 -9.56 -10.28 5.62
N SER A 91 -10.03 -9.84 4.45
CA SER A 91 -11.03 -10.54 3.66
C SER A 91 -10.46 -11.21 2.41
N MET A 92 -9.15 -11.26 2.27
CA MET A 92 -8.50 -11.91 1.13
C MET A 92 -8.58 -13.43 1.24
N ASP A 93 -8.65 -14.10 0.09
CA ASP A 93 -8.77 -15.57 0.03
C ASP A 93 -7.49 -16.27 0.44
N SER A 94 -6.33 -15.67 0.15
CA SER A 94 -5.03 -16.22 0.52
C SER A 94 -4.01 -15.13 0.80
N CYS A 95 -3.03 -15.47 1.62
CA CYS A 95 -1.88 -14.63 1.92
C CYS A 95 -0.64 -15.52 2.04
N GLU A 96 0.38 -15.24 1.25
CA GLU A 96 1.67 -15.91 1.30
C GLU A 96 2.73 -14.90 1.68
N GLU A 97 3.32 -15.05 2.87
CA GLU A 97 4.40 -14.17 3.33
C GLU A 97 5.70 -14.50 2.61
N MET A 98 6.46 -13.46 2.25
CA MET A 98 7.74 -13.61 1.59
C MET A 98 8.61 -12.38 1.77
N MET A 99 9.90 -12.52 1.48
CA MET A 99 10.81 -11.38 1.44
C MET A 99 10.97 -10.91 0.00
N ILE A 100 10.89 -9.61 -0.22
CA ILE A 100 11.16 -8.95 -1.49
C ILE A 100 12.37 -8.04 -1.30
N GLN A 101 13.48 -8.35 -1.97
CA GLN A 101 14.73 -7.59 -1.80
C GLN A 101 15.15 -7.42 -0.33
N ASP A 102 14.99 -8.45 0.48
CA ASP A 102 15.21 -8.42 1.93
C ASP A 102 14.21 -7.57 2.73
N TRP A 103 13.14 -7.10 2.10
CA TRP A 103 12.06 -6.38 2.75
C TRP A 103 10.87 -7.30 3.03
N PRO A 104 10.19 -7.13 4.17
CA PRO A 104 9.03 -7.95 4.46
C PRO A 104 7.89 -7.67 3.47
N GLY A 105 7.30 -8.73 2.94
CA GLY A 105 6.24 -8.66 1.96
C GLY A 105 5.26 -9.80 2.06
N ALA A 106 4.24 -9.77 1.22
CA ALA A 106 3.26 -10.82 1.11
C ALA A 106 2.52 -10.75 -0.23
N LEU A 107 2.06 -11.90 -0.69
CA LEU A 107 1.20 -12.02 -1.85
C LEU A 107 -0.23 -12.34 -1.40
N TYR A 108 -1.13 -11.41 -1.64
CA TYR A 108 -2.56 -11.56 -1.34
C TYR A 108 -3.33 -11.84 -2.61
N LYS A 109 -4.28 -12.76 -2.54
CA LYS A 109 -5.17 -13.08 -3.67
C LYS A 109 -6.63 -13.12 -3.23
N LYS A 110 -7.49 -12.61 -4.10
CA LYS A 110 -8.94 -12.72 -3.98
C LYS A 110 -9.55 -12.75 -5.37
N ASP A 111 -10.36 -13.79 -5.65
CA ASP A 111 -10.88 -14.04 -6.98
C ASP A 111 -9.72 -14.09 -8.00
N ASP A 112 -9.82 -13.36 -9.11
CA ASP A 112 -8.73 -13.28 -10.10
C ASP A 112 -7.96 -11.95 -9.99
N THR A 113 -7.72 -11.51 -8.75
CA THR A 113 -6.91 -10.31 -8.48
C THR A 113 -5.86 -10.67 -7.44
N ALA A 114 -4.63 -10.21 -7.67
CA ALA A 114 -3.52 -10.41 -6.76
C ALA A 114 -2.82 -9.09 -6.45
N PHE A 115 -2.31 -9.01 -5.23
CA PHE A 115 -1.53 -7.87 -4.74
C PHE A 115 -0.24 -8.39 -4.13
N LEU A 116 0.89 -8.09 -4.77
CA LEU A 116 2.20 -8.34 -4.19
C LEU A 116 2.66 -7.06 -3.50
N CYS A 117 2.88 -7.14 -2.20
CA CYS A 117 3.15 -6.00 -1.35
C CYS A 117 4.47 -6.16 -0.61
N TRP A 118 5.19 -5.07 -0.39
CA TRP A 118 6.35 -5.07 0.50
C TRP A 118 6.55 -3.70 1.13
N THR A 119 7.05 -3.70 2.37
CA THR A 119 7.32 -2.48 3.12
C THR A 119 8.80 -2.16 3.07
N TYR A 120 9.13 -1.08 2.38
CA TYR A 120 10.51 -0.60 2.22
C TYR A 120 10.99 0.18 3.46
N SER A 121 10.11 0.97 4.04
CA SER A 121 10.37 1.74 5.26
C SER A 121 9.06 1.90 6.03
N PRO A 122 9.09 2.36 7.28
CA PRO A 122 7.84 2.61 8.01
C PRO A 122 6.86 3.52 7.26
N GLU A 123 7.38 4.40 6.42
CA GLU A 123 6.58 5.39 5.69
C GLU A 123 6.22 4.97 4.27
N VAL A 124 6.84 3.92 3.73
CA VAL A 124 6.66 3.55 2.31
C VAL A 124 6.37 2.07 2.15
N THR A 125 5.23 1.78 1.52
CA THR A 125 4.82 0.42 1.14
C THR A 125 4.52 0.41 -0.35
N TYR A 126 5.05 -0.60 -1.03
CA TYR A 126 4.83 -0.81 -2.46
C TYR A 126 3.84 -1.92 -2.70
N VAL A 127 3.01 -1.77 -3.74
CA VAL A 127 2.01 -2.76 -4.13
C VAL A 127 2.01 -2.94 -5.64
N LEU A 128 2.09 -4.19 -6.09
CA LEU A 128 1.85 -4.57 -7.48
C LEU A 128 0.51 -5.31 -7.55
N GLU A 129 -0.44 -4.75 -8.28
CA GLU A 129 -1.74 -5.39 -8.53
C GLU A 129 -1.75 -5.98 -9.94
N TYR A 130 -2.22 -7.21 -10.08
CA TYR A 130 -2.27 -7.90 -11.37
C TYR A 130 -3.37 -8.96 -11.39
N THR A 131 -3.61 -9.55 -12.57
CA THR A 131 -4.57 -10.64 -12.78
C THR A 131 -3.81 -11.96 -12.91
N PRO A 132 -3.86 -12.86 -11.90
CA PRO A 132 -3.06 -14.09 -11.91
C PRO A 132 -3.32 -15.05 -13.08
N SER A 133 -4.55 -15.06 -13.62
CA SER A 133 -4.87 -15.89 -14.78
C SER A 133 -4.19 -15.41 -16.07
N LYS A 134 -3.67 -14.20 -16.11
CA LYS A 134 -3.04 -13.58 -17.26
C LYS A 134 -1.53 -13.40 -17.10
N ILE A 135 -1.06 -13.25 -15.88
CA ILE A 135 0.34 -12.96 -15.58
C ILE A 135 0.81 -13.87 -14.45
N ASP A 136 1.90 -14.57 -14.65
CA ASP A 136 2.44 -15.49 -13.65
C ASP A 136 2.98 -14.76 -12.42
N ASP A 137 2.72 -15.32 -11.24
CA ASP A 137 3.23 -14.79 -9.97
C ASP A 137 4.76 -14.63 -10.01
N SER A 138 5.48 -15.58 -10.63
CA SER A 138 6.93 -15.51 -10.73
C SER A 138 7.44 -14.30 -11.50
N GLU A 139 6.71 -13.86 -12.51
CA GLU A 139 7.06 -12.67 -13.28
C GLU A 139 6.88 -11.40 -12.45
N ILE A 140 5.81 -11.34 -11.65
CA ILE A 140 5.55 -10.22 -10.76
C ILE A 140 6.61 -10.17 -9.64
N ILE A 141 6.99 -11.30 -9.08
CA ILE A 141 8.05 -11.37 -8.07
C ILE A 141 9.37 -10.88 -8.65
N LYS A 142 9.73 -11.28 -9.88
CA LYS A 142 10.93 -10.78 -10.56
C LYS A 142 10.88 -9.27 -10.77
N MET A 143 9.71 -8.74 -11.13
CA MET A 143 9.53 -7.31 -11.30
C MET A 143 9.76 -6.57 -9.98
N ALA A 144 9.21 -7.08 -8.88
CA ALA A 144 9.39 -6.52 -7.54
C ALA A 144 10.86 -6.58 -7.10
N GLU A 145 11.54 -7.70 -7.37
CA GLU A 145 12.96 -7.88 -7.03
C GLU A 145 13.87 -6.93 -7.81
N SER A 146 13.44 -6.47 -8.97
CA SER A 146 14.21 -5.53 -9.80
C SER A 146 13.85 -4.06 -9.59
N ALA A 147 12.79 -3.78 -8.81
CA ALA A 147 12.37 -2.42 -8.55
C ALA A 147 13.38 -1.67 -7.67
N GLU A 148 13.68 -0.43 -8.05
CA GLU A 148 14.52 0.43 -7.23
C GLU A 148 13.67 1.35 -6.37
N PRO A 149 14.03 1.53 -5.08
CA PRO A 149 13.29 2.46 -4.23
C PRO A 149 13.33 3.88 -4.77
N VAL A 150 12.20 4.56 -4.69
CA VAL A 150 12.13 5.99 -5.04
C VAL A 150 12.79 6.77 -3.91
N LYS A 151 13.82 7.50 -4.26
CA LYS A 151 14.55 8.34 -3.32
C LYS A 151 13.89 9.71 -3.19
#